data_7de2e11aee0bb2865086332f08b52aa9
#
_entry.id   7de2e11aee0bb2865086332f08b52aa9
#
_cell.length_a   1.000
_cell.length_b   1.000
_cell.length_c   1.000
_cell.angle_alpha   90.00
_cell.angle_beta   90.00
_cell.angle_gamma   90.00
#
_symmetry.space_group_name_H-M   'P 1'
#
loop_
_entity.id
_entity.type
_entity.pdbx_description
1 polymer ?
#
loop_
_entity_poly.entity_id
_entity_poly.type
_entity_poly.pdbx_seq_one_letter_code
_entity_poly.pdbx_strand_id
1 'polypeptide(L)'
;MKTSSFKHLSLAVLTVASLGACTTMTSEPEGMERAEKAVAVTASNKLLKFNAGRPGRILATLNITGLQPSETLLGIDYRVAKDQLYALGSSGRLYTINEDTAAATVVGMPFAVKLEGTQFGFDFNPTVDRIRVVSNTGQNLRLHPDTGAVVDGNATLEGVQTDGKLAYAAGDVNFGKSPMAVGAAYSYNKADTKITTNFALDAATGALVTQGSREGVMPAVSPNTGQFFTIGSLGMAFNNASFDIQALSDVAFAALNSDGSMVSRWVTIDLKTGAAKTLGSIGGGERVVGIALEP
;
A
#
# COMPACT_ATOMS: atom_id res chain seq x y z
N MET A 1 -27.12 7.18 90.86
CA MET A 1 -27.41 8.12 89.80
C MET A 1 -26.29 8.05 88.78
N LYS A 2 -26.46 7.38 87.60
CA LYS A 2 -25.48 7.30 86.56
C LYS A 2 -26.04 7.99 85.32
N THR A 3 -25.40 9.06 84.90
CA THR A 3 -25.77 9.84 83.72
C THR A 3 -25.10 9.21 82.49
N SER A 4 -25.93 8.79 81.54
CA SER A 4 -25.49 8.22 80.27
C SER A 4 -25.28 9.38 79.28
N SER A 5 -24.03 9.44 78.71
CA SER A 5 -23.69 10.42 77.67
C SER A 5 -23.91 9.81 76.29
N PHE A 6 -24.83 10.34 75.52
CA PHE A 6 -25.03 9.98 74.09
C PHE A 6 -24.00 10.72 73.21
N LYS A 7 -23.14 9.93 72.51
CA LYS A 7 -22.25 10.48 71.47
C LYS A 7 -22.99 10.47 70.14
N HIS A 8 -23.21 11.63 69.55
CA HIS A 8 -23.69 11.76 68.18
C HIS A 8 -22.55 11.42 67.18
N LEU A 9 -22.79 10.41 66.34
CA LEU A 9 -21.91 10.04 65.26
C LEU A 9 -22.41 10.76 63.99
N SER A 10 -21.67 11.79 63.58
CA SER A 10 -21.95 12.50 62.31
C SER A 10 -21.38 11.72 61.15
N LEU A 11 -22.26 11.22 60.24
CA LEU A 11 -21.92 10.55 59.01
C LEU A 11 -21.66 11.59 57.93
N ALA A 12 -20.39 11.77 57.55
CA ALA A 12 -20.00 12.62 56.44
C ALA A 12 -20.18 11.85 55.14
N VAL A 13 -21.13 12.26 54.30
CA VAL A 13 -21.33 11.73 52.94
C VAL A 13 -20.34 12.42 52.01
N LEU A 14 -19.35 11.65 51.52
CA LEU A 14 -18.40 12.11 50.50
C LEU A 14 -19.07 11.92 49.11
N THR A 15 -19.50 13.00 48.50
CA THR A 15 -19.95 13.02 47.09
C THR A 15 -18.72 13.04 46.21
N VAL A 16 -18.43 11.88 45.57
CA VAL A 16 -17.41 11.79 44.49
C VAL A 16 -18.04 12.37 43.22
N ALA A 17 -17.66 13.57 42.84
CA ALA A 17 -17.96 14.16 41.54
C ALA A 17 -17.06 13.48 40.49
N SER A 18 -17.63 12.58 39.70
CA SER A 18 -16.97 12.03 38.50
C SER A 18 -16.88 13.11 37.42
N LEU A 19 -15.72 13.72 37.28
CA LEU A 19 -15.37 14.56 36.12
C LEU A 19 -15.27 13.61 34.90
N GLY A 20 -16.36 13.52 34.13
CA GLY A 20 -16.35 12.96 32.80
C GLY A 20 -15.47 13.82 31.89
N ALA A 21 -14.24 13.43 31.67
CA ALA A 21 -13.40 14.00 30.62
C ALA A 21 -14.01 13.62 29.27
N CYS A 22 -14.85 14.51 28.69
CA CYS A 22 -15.16 14.46 27.28
C CYS A 22 -13.84 14.71 26.53
N THR A 23 -13.17 13.65 26.08
CA THR A 23 -12.13 13.77 25.06
C THR A 23 -12.84 14.22 23.77
N THR A 24 -12.80 15.52 23.51
CA THR A 24 -13.12 16.03 22.17
C THR A 24 -12.11 15.41 21.22
N MET A 25 -12.56 14.43 20.42
CA MET A 25 -11.79 14.01 19.26
C MET A 25 -11.70 15.23 18.35
N THR A 26 -10.55 15.89 18.35
CA THR A 26 -10.24 16.90 17.33
C THR A 26 -10.14 16.17 16.02
N SER A 27 -11.15 16.29 15.15
CA SER A 27 -11.06 15.82 13.76
C SER A 27 -9.87 16.53 13.11
N GLU A 28 -9.02 15.77 12.43
CA GLU A 28 -7.97 16.36 11.60
C GLU A 28 -8.61 17.38 10.64
N PRO A 29 -7.98 18.55 10.39
CA PRO A 29 -8.52 19.52 9.44
C PRO A 29 -8.66 18.87 8.07
N GLU A 30 -9.82 19.02 7.43
CA GLU A 30 -9.98 18.56 6.04
C GLU A 30 -9.00 19.31 5.14
N GLY A 31 -8.22 18.55 4.36
CA GLY A 31 -7.34 19.09 3.34
C GLY A 31 -8.13 19.75 2.19
N MET A 32 -7.43 20.45 1.31
CA MET A 32 -8.03 20.95 0.07
C MET A 32 -8.28 19.80 -0.89
N GLU A 33 -9.37 19.90 -1.65
CA GLU A 33 -9.68 18.95 -2.71
C GLU A 33 -8.60 18.97 -3.79
N ARG A 34 -8.24 17.78 -4.28
CA ARG A 34 -7.26 17.58 -5.35
C ARG A 34 -7.95 17.06 -6.61
N ALA A 35 -7.27 17.15 -7.74
CA ALA A 35 -7.76 16.54 -8.98
C ALA A 35 -7.76 15.01 -8.86
N GLU A 36 -6.77 14.46 -8.16
CA GLU A 36 -6.60 13.02 -8.01
C GLU A 36 -7.69 12.42 -7.09
N LYS A 37 -8.27 11.33 -7.55
CA LYS A 37 -9.16 10.47 -6.79
C LYS A 37 -8.46 9.15 -6.52
N ALA A 38 -8.80 8.53 -5.41
CA ALA A 38 -8.20 7.29 -4.97
C ALA A 38 -9.26 6.26 -4.60
N VAL A 39 -8.96 5.02 -4.89
CA VAL A 39 -9.62 3.85 -4.32
C VAL A 39 -8.66 3.15 -3.37
N ALA A 40 -9.21 2.53 -2.33
CA ALA A 40 -8.43 1.74 -1.38
C ALA A 40 -9.18 0.47 -1.00
N VAL A 41 -8.42 -0.59 -0.71
CA VAL A 41 -8.97 -1.82 -0.15
C VAL A 41 -8.53 -1.95 1.30
N THR A 42 -9.49 -2.27 2.19
CA THR A 42 -9.24 -2.49 3.61
C THR A 42 -8.91 -3.95 3.92
N ALA A 43 -8.36 -4.19 5.11
CA ALA A 43 -8.06 -5.54 5.60
C ALA A 43 -9.29 -6.47 5.70
N SER A 44 -10.51 -5.92 5.72
CA SER A 44 -11.77 -6.68 5.68
C SER A 44 -12.39 -6.77 4.28
N ASN A 45 -11.60 -6.52 3.22
CA ASN A 45 -12.05 -6.53 1.81
C ASN A 45 -13.19 -5.55 1.53
N LYS A 46 -13.11 -4.30 2.05
CA LYS A 46 -13.98 -3.20 1.63
C LYS A 46 -13.26 -2.32 0.62
N LEU A 47 -13.97 -1.90 -0.41
CA LEU A 47 -13.52 -0.88 -1.36
C LEU A 47 -13.96 0.48 -0.85
N LEU A 48 -13.00 1.38 -0.62
CA LEU A 48 -13.22 2.77 -0.25
C LEU A 48 -12.95 3.67 -1.45
N LYS A 49 -13.74 4.72 -1.63
CA LYS A 49 -13.47 5.78 -2.62
C LYS A 49 -13.34 7.11 -1.90
N PHE A 50 -12.33 7.91 -2.22
CA PHE A 50 -12.10 9.23 -1.60
C PHE A 50 -11.31 10.17 -2.53
N ASN A 51 -11.38 11.47 -2.24
CA ASN A 51 -10.51 12.45 -2.89
C ASN A 51 -9.13 12.45 -2.24
N ALA A 52 -8.05 12.40 -3.02
CA ALA A 52 -6.69 12.29 -2.52
C ALA A 52 -6.24 13.48 -1.63
N GLY A 53 -6.91 14.64 -1.72
CA GLY A 53 -6.69 15.78 -0.83
C GLY A 53 -7.49 15.73 0.48
N ARG A 54 -8.50 14.85 0.57
CA ARG A 54 -9.42 14.71 1.72
C ARG A 54 -9.55 13.25 2.14
N PRO A 55 -8.45 12.58 2.53
CA PRO A 55 -8.46 11.14 2.78
C PRO A 55 -9.39 10.72 3.93
N GLY A 56 -9.63 11.59 4.90
CA GLY A 56 -10.55 11.32 6.02
C GLY A 56 -12.03 11.28 5.61
N ARG A 57 -12.39 11.87 4.45
CA ARG A 57 -13.76 11.91 3.94
C ARG A 57 -13.97 10.79 2.90
N ILE A 58 -14.54 9.69 3.35
CA ILE A 58 -14.91 8.59 2.46
C ILE A 58 -16.19 8.94 1.70
N LEU A 59 -16.13 8.84 0.37
CA LEU A 59 -17.25 9.10 -0.55
C LEU A 59 -18.12 7.87 -0.77
N ALA A 60 -17.50 6.68 -0.76
CA ALA A 60 -18.20 5.40 -0.88
C ALA A 60 -17.45 4.31 -0.11
N THR A 61 -18.20 3.37 0.45
CA THR A 61 -17.70 2.14 1.07
C THR A 61 -18.55 0.98 0.56
N LEU A 62 -17.93 0.03 -0.13
CA LEU A 62 -18.59 -1.14 -0.70
C LEU A 62 -17.90 -2.41 -0.20
N ASN A 63 -18.68 -3.46 0.10
CA ASN A 63 -18.11 -4.77 0.41
C ASN A 63 -17.72 -5.49 -0.89
N ILE A 64 -16.47 -5.92 -1.00
CA ILE A 64 -16.01 -6.68 -2.15
C ILE A 64 -16.63 -8.08 -2.08
N THR A 65 -17.22 -8.51 -3.18
CA THR A 65 -17.88 -9.82 -3.36
C THR A 65 -17.18 -10.62 -4.46
N GLY A 66 -17.50 -11.92 -4.60
CA GLY A 66 -16.93 -12.75 -5.68
C GLY A 66 -15.52 -13.27 -5.43
N LEU A 67 -14.92 -12.99 -4.27
CA LEU A 67 -13.66 -13.59 -3.86
C LEU A 67 -13.82 -15.07 -3.52
N GLN A 68 -12.72 -15.84 -3.64
CA GLN A 68 -12.70 -17.23 -3.16
C GLN A 68 -12.91 -17.29 -1.63
N PRO A 69 -13.38 -18.42 -1.08
CA PRO A 69 -13.51 -18.58 0.37
C PRO A 69 -12.18 -18.31 1.10
N SER A 70 -12.23 -17.52 2.17
CA SER A 70 -11.08 -17.10 2.99
C SER A 70 -10.03 -16.27 2.25
N GLU A 71 -10.34 -15.76 1.05
CA GLU A 71 -9.47 -14.87 0.31
C GLU A 71 -9.41 -13.49 0.95
N THR A 72 -8.22 -12.94 1.08
CA THR A 72 -8.00 -11.52 1.39
C THR A 72 -7.25 -10.87 0.25
N LEU A 73 -7.51 -9.59 0.01
CA LEU A 73 -6.76 -8.82 -0.99
C LEU A 73 -5.46 -8.29 -0.37
N LEU A 74 -4.40 -8.26 -1.18
CA LEU A 74 -3.05 -7.89 -0.77
C LEU A 74 -2.54 -6.61 -1.47
N GLY A 75 -3.21 -6.18 -2.54
CA GLY A 75 -2.89 -5.00 -3.31
C GLY A 75 -3.90 -4.80 -4.42
N ILE A 76 -4.02 -3.57 -4.89
CA ILE A 76 -4.84 -3.19 -6.05
C ILE A 76 -4.07 -2.20 -6.90
N ASP A 77 -4.36 -2.18 -8.21
CA ASP A 77 -3.87 -1.16 -9.13
C ASP A 77 -4.70 -1.13 -10.42
N TYR A 78 -4.68 0.01 -11.12
CA TYR A 78 -5.31 0.15 -12.42
C TYR A 78 -4.42 -0.32 -13.56
N ARG A 79 -4.99 -1.17 -14.42
CA ARG A 79 -4.48 -1.32 -15.78
C ARG A 79 -4.94 -0.11 -16.59
N VAL A 80 -4.18 0.99 -16.53
CA VAL A 80 -4.54 2.29 -17.11
C VAL A 80 -4.97 2.18 -18.56
N ALA A 81 -4.29 1.36 -19.36
CA ALA A 81 -4.62 1.15 -20.79
C ALA A 81 -6.04 0.60 -21.03
N LYS A 82 -6.71 0.05 -20.01
CA LYS A 82 -8.07 -0.52 -20.10
C LYS A 82 -9.05 0.09 -19.11
N ASP A 83 -8.62 1.07 -18.31
CA ASP A 83 -9.43 1.67 -17.23
C ASP A 83 -10.07 0.58 -16.35
N GLN A 84 -9.26 -0.40 -15.94
CA GLN A 84 -9.72 -1.57 -15.22
C GLN A 84 -8.95 -1.77 -13.92
N LEU A 85 -9.65 -1.78 -12.80
CA LEU A 85 -9.08 -2.06 -11.48
C LEU A 85 -8.79 -3.56 -11.33
N TYR A 86 -7.55 -3.90 -10.95
CA TYR A 86 -7.08 -5.24 -10.64
C TYR A 86 -6.77 -5.38 -9.16
N ALA A 87 -6.78 -6.62 -8.68
CA ALA A 87 -6.40 -6.94 -7.32
C ALA A 87 -5.60 -8.23 -7.24
N LEU A 88 -4.67 -8.27 -6.28
CA LEU A 88 -3.91 -9.45 -5.89
C LEU A 88 -4.60 -10.14 -4.72
N GLY A 89 -4.97 -11.39 -4.88
CA GLY A 89 -5.54 -12.23 -3.82
C GLY A 89 -4.49 -13.04 -3.07
N SER A 90 -4.74 -13.30 -1.80
CA SER A 90 -3.84 -14.03 -0.88
C SER A 90 -3.58 -15.48 -1.30
N SER A 91 -4.46 -16.08 -2.09
CA SER A 91 -4.29 -17.43 -2.64
C SER A 91 -3.40 -17.48 -3.88
N GLY A 92 -2.79 -16.35 -4.30
CA GLY A 92 -2.01 -16.26 -5.54
C GLY A 92 -2.91 -16.26 -6.77
N ARG A 93 -3.91 -15.38 -6.79
CA ARG A 93 -4.84 -15.14 -7.90
C ARG A 93 -4.89 -13.67 -8.24
N LEU A 94 -5.22 -13.38 -9.49
CA LEU A 94 -5.65 -12.05 -9.91
C LEU A 94 -7.17 -11.96 -9.95
N TYR A 95 -7.65 -10.78 -9.66
CA TYR A 95 -9.06 -10.38 -9.83
C TYR A 95 -9.13 -9.07 -10.61
N THR A 96 -10.21 -8.88 -11.37
CA THR A 96 -10.68 -7.55 -11.73
C THR A 96 -11.80 -7.16 -10.76
N ILE A 97 -11.91 -5.87 -10.45
CA ILE A 97 -12.96 -5.34 -9.56
C ILE A 97 -13.80 -4.36 -10.35
N ASN A 98 -15.12 -4.55 -10.35
CA ASN A 98 -16.07 -3.55 -10.82
C ASN A 98 -16.25 -2.50 -9.71
N GLU A 99 -15.91 -1.26 -9.98
CA GLU A 99 -15.87 -0.20 -8.97
C GLU A 99 -17.24 0.29 -8.50
N ASP A 100 -18.30 0.09 -9.31
CA ASP A 100 -19.65 0.53 -8.95
C ASP A 100 -20.34 -0.47 -8.03
N THR A 101 -20.01 -1.76 -8.17
CA THR A 101 -20.64 -2.85 -7.44
C THR A 101 -19.71 -3.54 -6.44
N ALA A 102 -18.40 -3.28 -6.51
CA ALA A 102 -17.33 -3.99 -5.83
C ALA A 102 -17.35 -5.51 -6.09
N ALA A 103 -17.89 -5.95 -7.22
CA ALA A 103 -17.83 -7.35 -7.63
C ALA A 103 -16.45 -7.69 -8.18
N ALA A 104 -15.78 -8.68 -7.57
CA ALA A 104 -14.53 -9.23 -8.04
C ALA A 104 -14.77 -10.41 -8.99
N THR A 105 -14.01 -10.46 -10.08
CA THR A 105 -14.01 -11.55 -11.05
C THR A 105 -12.60 -12.11 -11.17
N VAL A 106 -12.45 -13.43 -11.04
CA VAL A 106 -11.16 -14.12 -11.16
C VAL A 106 -10.59 -13.94 -12.57
N VAL A 107 -9.29 -13.65 -12.66
CA VAL A 107 -8.54 -13.62 -13.92
C VAL A 107 -7.65 -14.85 -14.00
N GLY A 108 -7.92 -15.69 -14.99
CA GLY A 108 -7.13 -16.88 -15.30
C GLY A 108 -7.07 -17.93 -14.19
N MET A 109 -5.92 -18.55 -14.03
CA MET A 109 -5.66 -19.63 -13.06
C MET A 109 -4.84 -19.14 -11.87
N PRO A 110 -4.80 -19.87 -10.74
CA PRO A 110 -3.85 -19.58 -9.67
C PRO A 110 -2.42 -19.56 -10.18
N PHE A 111 -1.56 -18.78 -9.54
CA PHE A 111 -0.15 -18.69 -9.92
C PHE A 111 0.55 -20.05 -9.79
N ALA A 112 1.41 -20.33 -10.76
CA ALA A 112 2.28 -21.52 -10.70
C ALA A 112 3.32 -21.41 -9.58
N VAL A 113 3.61 -20.18 -9.12
CA VAL A 113 4.56 -19.89 -8.04
C VAL A 113 3.79 -19.40 -6.82
N LYS A 114 4.04 -19.99 -5.65
CA LYS A 114 3.42 -19.56 -4.40
C LYS A 114 3.89 -18.16 -4.00
N LEU A 115 2.97 -17.33 -3.50
CA LEU A 115 3.31 -16.06 -2.88
C LEU A 115 4.12 -16.29 -1.60
N GLU A 116 5.23 -15.55 -1.45
CA GLU A 116 6.11 -15.59 -0.29
C GLU A 116 6.11 -14.23 0.39
N GLY A 117 5.80 -14.21 1.68
CA GLY A 117 5.70 -12.99 2.47
C GLY A 117 4.29 -12.72 2.99
N THR A 118 4.15 -11.58 3.65
CA THR A 118 2.90 -11.13 4.29
C THR A 118 2.49 -9.72 3.84
N GLN A 119 3.38 -9.04 3.13
CA GLN A 119 3.18 -7.67 2.63
C GLN A 119 3.72 -7.61 1.21
N PHE A 120 2.99 -6.93 0.34
CA PHE A 120 3.26 -6.96 -1.09
C PHE A 120 3.14 -5.55 -1.70
N GLY A 121 4.05 -5.25 -2.65
CA GLY A 121 3.84 -4.19 -3.64
C GLY A 121 3.21 -4.81 -4.88
N PHE A 122 2.24 -4.11 -5.47
CA PHE A 122 1.47 -4.57 -6.63
C PHE A 122 1.19 -3.38 -7.54
N ASP A 123 1.68 -3.42 -8.78
CA ASP A 123 1.56 -2.29 -9.69
C ASP A 123 1.73 -2.70 -11.15
N PHE A 124 1.06 -1.99 -12.06
CA PHE A 124 1.17 -2.19 -13.49
C PHE A 124 2.35 -1.43 -14.09
N ASN A 125 3.21 -2.14 -14.79
CA ASN A 125 4.19 -1.52 -15.68
C ASN A 125 3.49 -1.00 -16.93
N PRO A 126 3.40 0.33 -17.14
CA PRO A 126 2.64 0.90 -18.25
C PRO A 126 3.30 0.67 -19.62
N THR A 127 4.60 0.34 -19.66
CA THR A 127 5.34 0.22 -20.93
C THR A 127 5.23 -1.16 -21.56
N VAL A 128 5.04 -2.21 -20.75
CA VAL A 128 5.02 -3.61 -21.22
C VAL A 128 3.76 -4.36 -20.82
N ASP A 129 2.81 -3.67 -20.17
CA ASP A 129 1.54 -4.23 -19.73
C ASP A 129 1.72 -5.54 -18.95
N ARG A 130 2.51 -5.46 -17.89
CA ARG A 130 2.75 -6.54 -16.92
C ARG A 130 2.58 -6.02 -15.51
N ILE A 131 2.16 -6.89 -14.63
CA ILE A 131 2.03 -6.55 -13.21
C ILE A 131 3.31 -6.95 -12.50
N ARG A 132 3.88 -6.02 -11.74
CA ARG A 132 4.95 -6.30 -10.78
C ARG A 132 4.35 -6.69 -9.43
N VAL A 133 4.84 -7.79 -8.87
CA VAL A 133 4.57 -8.14 -7.47
C VAL A 133 5.90 -8.31 -6.76
N VAL A 134 6.08 -7.56 -5.69
CA VAL A 134 7.23 -7.67 -4.79
C VAL A 134 6.76 -7.97 -3.38
N SER A 135 7.61 -8.55 -2.53
CA SER A 135 7.23 -8.85 -1.15
C SER A 135 8.30 -8.47 -0.13
N ASN A 136 7.88 -8.42 1.13
CA ASN A 136 8.75 -8.17 2.28
C ASN A 136 9.77 -9.29 2.55
N THR A 137 9.71 -10.42 1.83
CA THR A 137 10.71 -11.49 1.89
C THR A 137 11.69 -11.45 0.70
N GLY A 138 11.52 -10.46 -0.18
CA GLY A 138 12.37 -10.27 -1.35
C GLY A 138 11.92 -11.02 -2.59
N GLN A 139 10.72 -11.62 -2.60
CA GLN A 139 10.15 -12.21 -3.82
C GLN A 139 9.89 -11.11 -4.85
N ASN A 140 10.12 -11.43 -6.14
CA ASN A 140 9.98 -10.52 -7.26
C ASN A 140 9.34 -11.28 -8.42
N LEU A 141 8.11 -10.93 -8.78
CA LEU A 141 7.33 -11.59 -9.81
C LEU A 141 6.86 -10.58 -10.86
N ARG A 142 6.66 -11.06 -12.07
CA ARG A 142 5.86 -10.41 -13.10
C ARG A 142 4.68 -11.29 -13.45
N LEU A 143 3.50 -10.69 -13.60
CA LEU A 143 2.28 -11.40 -13.95
C LEU A 143 1.75 -10.92 -15.30
N HIS A 144 1.13 -11.85 -16.04
CA HIS A 144 0.39 -11.53 -17.26
C HIS A 144 -1.05 -11.13 -16.87
N PRO A 145 -1.51 -9.93 -17.20
CA PRO A 145 -2.78 -9.42 -16.70
C PRO A 145 -4.01 -10.15 -17.26
N ASP A 146 -3.91 -10.75 -18.44
CA ASP A 146 -5.07 -11.43 -19.05
C ASP A 146 -5.18 -12.91 -18.65
N THR A 147 -4.09 -13.53 -18.19
CA THR A 147 -4.07 -14.97 -17.85
C THR A 147 -3.78 -15.26 -16.40
N GLY A 148 -3.31 -14.26 -15.62
CA GLY A 148 -2.83 -14.47 -14.25
C GLY A 148 -1.50 -15.23 -14.17
N ALA A 149 -0.93 -15.66 -15.29
CA ALA A 149 0.29 -16.46 -15.29
C ALA A 149 1.51 -15.65 -14.79
N VAL A 150 2.36 -16.28 -13.97
CA VAL A 150 3.68 -15.74 -13.64
C VAL A 150 4.53 -15.79 -14.90
N VAL A 151 5.14 -14.66 -15.26
CA VAL A 151 6.06 -14.58 -16.39
C VAL A 151 7.37 -15.29 -15.99
N ASP A 152 7.77 -16.28 -16.79
CA ASP A 152 9.00 -17.01 -16.55
C ASP A 152 10.23 -16.08 -16.69
N GLY A 153 11.03 -16.02 -15.64
CA GLY A 153 12.26 -15.23 -15.58
C GLY A 153 13.43 -15.88 -16.30
N ASN A 154 13.37 -17.20 -16.53
CA ASN A 154 14.42 -17.95 -17.21
C ASN A 154 13.89 -19.21 -17.92
N ALA A 155 13.43 -19.06 -19.14
CA ALA A 155 12.87 -20.14 -19.96
C ALA A 155 13.87 -21.25 -20.35
N THR A 156 15.14 -21.18 -19.93
CA THR A 156 16.12 -22.25 -20.14
C THR A 156 16.08 -23.31 -19.03
N LEU A 157 15.40 -23.03 -17.93
CA LEU A 157 15.20 -23.94 -16.80
C LEU A 157 13.81 -24.56 -16.85
N GLU A 158 13.68 -25.77 -16.31
CA GLU A 158 12.36 -26.42 -16.17
C GLU A 158 11.48 -25.69 -15.13
N GLY A 159 10.21 -25.53 -15.43
CA GLY A 159 9.24 -24.84 -14.59
C GLY A 159 9.32 -23.33 -14.70
N VAL A 160 8.43 -22.63 -13.98
CA VAL A 160 8.40 -21.16 -13.98
C VAL A 160 9.38 -20.62 -12.95
N GLN A 161 10.34 -19.84 -13.42
CA GLN A 161 11.33 -19.16 -12.59
C GLN A 161 10.83 -17.75 -12.23
N THR A 162 11.07 -17.32 -10.98
CA THR A 162 10.81 -15.92 -10.57
C THR A 162 11.87 -14.99 -11.15
N ASP A 163 11.61 -13.70 -11.16
CA ASP A 163 12.64 -12.69 -11.38
C ASP A 163 13.68 -12.72 -10.25
N GLY A 164 14.79 -12.02 -10.42
CA GLY A 164 15.87 -11.96 -9.43
C GLY A 164 15.37 -11.48 -8.07
N LYS A 165 15.78 -12.16 -6.98
CA LYS A 165 15.44 -11.81 -5.62
C LYS A 165 15.89 -10.38 -5.30
N LEU A 166 15.06 -9.65 -4.52
CA LEU A 166 15.36 -8.26 -4.15
C LEU A 166 16.61 -8.19 -3.30
N ALA A 167 17.53 -7.32 -3.68
CA ALA A 167 18.77 -7.03 -2.95
C ALA A 167 19.27 -5.62 -3.32
N TYR A 168 19.96 -4.96 -2.41
CA TYR A 168 20.62 -3.70 -2.75
C TYR A 168 21.80 -3.90 -3.71
N ALA A 169 21.90 -3.04 -4.72
CA ALA A 169 22.98 -3.07 -5.69
C ALA A 169 24.35 -2.82 -5.03
N ALA A 170 25.41 -3.35 -5.63
CA ALA A 170 26.77 -3.07 -5.19
C ALA A 170 27.05 -1.56 -5.24
N GLY A 171 27.58 -1.00 -4.15
CA GLY A 171 27.85 0.44 -4.00
C GLY A 171 26.67 1.26 -3.48
N ASP A 172 25.48 0.67 -3.29
CA ASP A 172 24.38 1.35 -2.61
C ASP A 172 24.67 1.53 -1.13
N VAL A 173 24.17 2.62 -0.52
CA VAL A 173 24.36 2.94 0.91
C VAL A 173 23.82 1.85 1.84
N ASN A 174 22.85 1.06 1.37
CA ASN A 174 22.24 -0.06 2.09
C ASN A 174 22.73 -1.43 1.62
N PHE A 175 23.79 -1.49 0.79
CA PHE A 175 24.36 -2.75 0.32
C PHE A 175 24.61 -3.73 1.47
N GLY A 176 24.23 -4.99 1.27
CA GLY A 176 24.36 -6.07 2.28
C GLY A 176 23.19 -6.17 3.26
N LYS A 177 22.26 -5.18 3.29
CA LYS A 177 21.01 -5.33 4.03
C LYS A 177 19.98 -6.08 3.18
N SER A 178 19.07 -6.80 3.86
CA SER A 178 17.94 -7.45 3.22
C SER A 178 16.78 -6.47 3.10
N PRO A 179 16.30 -6.12 1.89
CA PRO A 179 15.17 -5.22 1.74
C PRO A 179 13.85 -5.89 2.14
N MET A 180 12.92 -5.09 2.66
CA MET A 180 11.52 -5.47 2.94
C MET A 180 10.61 -4.60 2.06
N ALA A 181 10.44 -4.99 0.80
CA ALA A 181 9.55 -4.27 -0.12
C ALA A 181 8.09 -4.47 0.28
N VAL A 182 7.40 -3.38 0.59
CA VAL A 182 6.00 -3.38 1.04
C VAL A 182 5.08 -2.56 0.15
N GLY A 183 5.62 -1.85 -0.83
CA GLY A 183 4.90 -1.11 -1.86
C GLY A 183 5.76 -1.03 -3.11
N ALA A 184 5.12 -1.00 -4.28
CA ALA A 184 5.77 -0.77 -5.58
C ALA A 184 4.87 0.11 -6.44
N ALA A 185 5.47 0.94 -7.29
CA ALA A 185 4.76 1.78 -8.25
C ALA A 185 5.65 2.15 -9.43
N TYR A 186 5.07 2.21 -10.63
CA TYR A 186 5.74 2.67 -11.83
C TYR A 186 5.40 4.13 -12.15
N SER A 187 6.40 4.91 -12.53
CA SER A 187 6.18 6.27 -13.06
C SER A 187 5.63 6.23 -14.48
N TYR A 188 5.00 7.35 -14.86
CA TYR A 188 4.48 7.54 -16.22
C TYR A 188 5.27 8.63 -16.93
N ASN A 189 5.99 8.26 -18.01
CA ASN A 189 6.70 9.23 -18.81
C ASN A 189 5.81 9.72 -19.97
N LYS A 190 5.37 10.98 -19.89
CA LYS A 190 4.49 11.58 -20.90
C LYS A 190 5.21 11.92 -22.22
N ALA A 191 6.53 12.10 -22.17
CA ALA A 191 7.34 12.41 -23.34
C ALA A 191 7.73 11.15 -24.12
N ASP A 192 7.93 10.02 -23.42
CA ASP A 192 8.24 8.72 -24.01
C ASP A 192 7.55 7.58 -23.24
N THR A 193 6.44 7.12 -23.75
CA THR A 193 5.64 6.05 -23.14
C THR A 193 6.33 4.67 -23.14
N LYS A 194 7.54 4.56 -23.71
CA LYS A 194 8.34 3.31 -23.73
C LYS A 194 9.30 3.20 -22.55
N ILE A 195 9.41 4.24 -21.74
CA ILE A 195 10.28 4.25 -20.56
C ILE A 195 9.50 4.52 -19.28
N THR A 196 9.93 3.91 -18.20
CA THR A 196 9.35 4.07 -16.87
C THR A 196 10.38 3.73 -15.81
N THR A 197 10.23 4.25 -14.61
CA THR A 197 10.99 3.86 -13.42
C THR A 197 10.11 3.06 -12.48
N ASN A 198 10.58 1.90 -12.04
CA ASN A 198 9.93 1.17 -10.95
C ASN A 198 10.46 1.66 -9.61
N PHE A 199 9.58 2.19 -8.77
CA PHE A 199 9.86 2.61 -7.41
C PHE A 199 9.34 1.55 -6.42
N ALA A 200 9.96 1.48 -5.24
CA ALA A 200 9.47 0.66 -4.14
C ALA A 200 9.67 1.34 -2.79
N LEU A 201 8.84 0.97 -1.82
CA LEU A 201 8.98 1.37 -0.43
C LEU A 201 9.60 0.21 0.36
N ASP A 202 10.77 0.46 0.94
CA ASP A 202 11.47 -0.49 1.79
C ASP A 202 11.25 -0.19 3.27
N ALA A 203 10.49 -1.04 3.95
CA ALA A 203 10.18 -0.90 5.37
C ALA A 203 11.40 -1.19 6.28
N ALA A 204 12.38 -1.98 5.81
CA ALA A 204 13.58 -2.27 6.59
C ALA A 204 14.46 -1.04 6.82
N THR A 205 14.47 -0.11 5.86
CA THR A 205 15.28 1.10 5.90
C THR A 205 14.46 2.39 6.00
N GLY A 206 13.13 2.30 5.88
CA GLY A 206 12.22 3.45 5.85
C GLY A 206 12.46 4.34 4.63
N ALA A 207 12.89 3.75 3.51
CA ALA A 207 13.35 4.48 2.33
C ALA A 207 12.46 4.26 1.10
N LEU A 208 12.45 5.26 0.22
CA LEU A 208 12.11 5.13 -1.18
C LEU A 208 13.35 4.62 -1.93
N VAL A 209 13.14 3.61 -2.76
CA VAL A 209 14.19 3.03 -3.63
C VAL A 209 13.67 2.94 -5.07
N THR A 210 14.57 2.79 -6.05
CA THR A 210 14.19 2.25 -7.35
C THR A 210 14.53 0.76 -7.39
N GLN A 211 13.71 -0.02 -8.08
CA GLN A 211 14.01 -1.37 -8.48
C GLN A 211 14.47 -1.35 -9.94
N GLY A 212 15.74 -1.63 -10.17
CA GLY A 212 16.43 -1.28 -11.41
C GLY A 212 16.84 0.19 -11.45
N SER A 213 17.45 0.62 -12.54
CA SER A 213 17.86 2.00 -12.72
C SER A 213 16.68 2.93 -13.00
N ARG A 214 16.83 4.22 -12.66
CA ARG A 214 15.91 5.26 -13.16
C ARG A 214 15.99 5.34 -14.68
N GLU A 215 14.90 5.76 -15.29
CA GLU A 215 14.89 6.12 -16.72
C GLU A 215 16.03 7.12 -17.07
N GLY A 216 16.62 6.94 -18.22
CA GLY A 216 17.74 7.77 -18.68
C GLY A 216 19.11 7.46 -18.07
N VAL A 217 19.21 6.59 -17.06
CA VAL A 217 20.49 6.16 -16.48
C VAL A 217 21.12 5.05 -17.31
N MET A 218 22.41 5.17 -17.62
CA MET A 218 23.20 4.19 -18.37
C MET A 218 24.41 3.73 -17.57
N PRO A 219 24.76 2.43 -17.58
CA PRO A 219 24.00 1.34 -18.22
C PRO A 219 22.68 1.09 -17.51
N ALA A 220 21.64 0.77 -18.28
CA ALA A 220 20.33 0.46 -17.70
C ALA A 220 20.34 -0.88 -16.95
N VAL A 221 19.78 -0.87 -15.74
CA VAL A 221 19.56 -2.07 -14.93
C VAL A 221 18.08 -2.39 -14.91
N SER A 222 17.72 -3.58 -15.42
CA SER A 222 16.32 -4.02 -15.44
C SER A 222 15.78 -4.26 -14.04
N PRO A 223 14.52 -3.89 -13.73
CA PRO A 223 13.86 -4.24 -12.47
C PRO A 223 13.74 -5.76 -12.27
N ASN A 224 13.82 -6.54 -13.36
CA ASN A 224 13.80 -8.01 -13.27
C ASN A 224 15.02 -8.60 -12.56
N THR A 225 16.12 -7.84 -12.45
CA THR A 225 17.30 -8.27 -11.69
C THR A 225 17.09 -8.24 -10.17
N GLY A 226 16.04 -7.55 -9.69
CA GLY A 226 15.77 -7.35 -8.26
C GLY A 226 16.70 -6.34 -7.56
N GLN A 227 17.56 -5.63 -8.30
CA GLN A 227 18.50 -4.68 -7.71
C GLN A 227 17.80 -3.40 -7.26
N PHE A 228 17.98 -3.04 -5.99
CA PHE A 228 17.50 -1.81 -5.38
C PHE A 228 18.58 -0.73 -5.34
N PHE A 229 18.18 0.51 -5.63
CA PHE A 229 19.00 1.71 -5.52
C PHE A 229 18.29 2.71 -4.61
N THR A 230 18.92 3.08 -3.51
CA THR A 230 18.36 4.00 -2.51
C THR A 230 18.23 5.41 -3.05
N ILE A 231 17.02 6.00 -2.90
CA ILE A 231 16.76 7.41 -3.21
C ILE A 231 16.91 8.25 -1.94
N GLY A 232 16.16 7.90 -0.88
CA GLY A 232 16.22 8.59 0.38
C GLY A 232 15.14 8.15 1.36
N SER A 233 15.23 8.61 2.60
CA SER A 233 14.30 8.28 3.67
C SER A 233 12.96 9.00 3.47
N LEU A 234 11.85 8.32 3.81
CA LEU A 234 10.53 8.95 3.89
C LEU A 234 10.43 9.96 5.05
N GLY A 235 11.37 9.93 6.00
CA GLY A 235 11.32 10.77 7.20
C GLY A 235 10.29 10.32 8.23
N MET A 236 9.66 9.16 8.04
CA MET A 236 8.70 8.56 8.96
C MET A 236 8.78 7.03 8.94
N ALA A 237 8.49 6.41 10.08
CA ALA A 237 8.49 4.95 10.20
C ALA A 237 7.19 4.36 9.65
N PHE A 238 7.30 3.20 9.02
CA PHE A 238 6.20 2.35 8.57
C PHE A 238 6.64 0.89 8.54
N ASN A 239 5.70 -0.03 8.68
CA ASN A 239 5.96 -1.47 8.62
C ASN A 239 5.23 -2.11 7.43
N ASN A 240 4.17 -1.46 6.97
CA ASN A 240 3.42 -1.83 5.77
C ASN A 240 3.05 -0.56 5.01
N ALA A 241 2.94 -0.67 3.70
CA ALA A 241 2.51 0.42 2.84
C ALA A 241 1.77 -0.11 1.62
N SER A 242 0.87 0.71 1.09
CA SER A 242 0.41 0.61 -0.29
C SER A 242 0.87 1.86 -1.01
N PHE A 243 1.29 1.75 -2.26
CA PHE A 243 1.99 2.82 -2.97
C PHE A 243 1.56 2.84 -4.42
N ASP A 244 1.25 4.03 -4.94
CA ASP A 244 0.87 4.24 -6.33
C ASP A 244 1.29 5.63 -6.83
N ILE A 245 1.50 5.77 -8.15
CA ILE A 245 1.86 7.01 -8.84
C ILE A 245 0.81 7.29 -9.89
N GLN A 246 0.08 8.40 -9.73
CA GLN A 246 -1.03 8.77 -10.59
C GLN A 246 -0.57 9.07 -12.03
N ALA A 247 -1.22 8.44 -13.01
CA ALA A 247 -0.80 8.41 -14.42
C ALA A 247 -0.74 9.79 -15.09
N LEU A 248 -1.62 10.74 -14.73
CA LEU A 248 -1.69 12.06 -15.36
C LEU A 248 -0.83 13.11 -14.65
N SER A 249 -0.79 13.09 -13.32
CA SER A 249 -0.09 14.11 -12.53
C SER A 249 1.35 13.71 -12.16
N ASP A 250 1.68 12.42 -12.24
CA ASP A 250 2.94 11.81 -11.78
C ASP A 250 3.20 12.06 -10.28
N VAL A 251 2.13 12.35 -9.53
CA VAL A 251 2.19 12.50 -8.08
C VAL A 251 2.14 11.12 -7.43
N ALA A 252 3.11 10.86 -6.58
CA ALA A 252 3.21 9.63 -5.81
C ALA A 252 2.45 9.74 -4.49
N PHE A 253 1.61 8.75 -4.21
CA PHE A 253 0.83 8.62 -2.97
C PHE A 253 1.12 7.30 -2.27
N ALA A 254 1.06 7.31 -0.95
CA ALA A 254 1.12 6.08 -0.18
C ALA A 254 0.19 6.10 1.02
N ALA A 255 -0.34 4.92 1.35
CA ALA A 255 -0.98 4.63 2.61
C ALA A 255 0.03 3.90 3.50
N LEU A 256 0.53 4.56 4.53
CA LEU A 256 1.54 4.02 5.44
C LEU A 256 0.90 3.53 6.74
N ASN A 257 1.29 2.33 7.17
CA ASN A 257 0.82 1.73 8.41
C ASN A 257 2.01 1.46 9.35
N SER A 258 1.83 1.78 10.64
CA SER A 258 2.72 1.35 11.72
C SER A 258 2.15 0.11 12.41
N ASP A 259 2.99 -0.66 13.11
CA ASP A 259 2.56 -1.85 13.85
C ASP A 259 1.45 -1.51 14.85
N GLY A 260 0.42 -2.37 14.86
CA GLY A 260 -0.73 -2.22 15.75
C GLY A 260 -1.69 -1.09 15.36
N SER A 261 -1.40 -0.27 14.35
CA SER A 261 -2.31 0.79 13.91
C SER A 261 -3.43 0.23 13.02
N MET A 262 -4.66 0.60 13.34
CA MET A 262 -5.83 0.39 12.48
C MET A 262 -6.05 1.54 11.50
N VAL A 263 -5.26 2.60 11.60
CA VAL A 263 -5.39 3.80 10.77
C VAL A 263 -4.20 3.88 9.82
N SER A 264 -4.48 4.07 8.54
CA SER A 264 -3.47 4.28 7.50
C SER A 264 -3.23 5.77 7.32
N ARG A 265 -1.97 6.19 7.42
CA ARG A 265 -1.55 7.57 7.15
C ARG A 265 -1.44 7.76 5.65
N TRP A 266 -2.13 8.76 5.11
CA TRP A 266 -2.07 9.12 3.70
C TRP A 266 -1.01 10.19 3.47
N VAL A 267 -0.08 9.93 2.55
CA VAL A 267 1.05 10.80 2.28
C VAL A 267 1.26 10.97 0.78
N THR A 268 1.89 12.09 0.36
CA THR A 268 2.59 12.19 -0.91
C THR A 268 4.07 11.93 -0.70
N ILE A 269 4.77 11.43 -1.74
CA ILE A 269 6.20 11.15 -1.71
C ILE A 269 6.89 11.91 -2.84
N ASP A 270 7.94 12.64 -2.52
CA ASP A 270 8.82 13.25 -3.52
C ASP A 270 9.72 12.16 -4.13
N LEU A 271 9.50 11.81 -5.39
CA LEU A 271 10.25 10.77 -6.09
C LEU A 271 11.74 11.10 -6.31
N LYS A 272 12.16 12.36 -6.11
CA LYS A 272 13.56 12.77 -6.24
C LYS A 272 14.34 12.59 -4.95
N THR A 273 13.69 12.81 -3.81
CA THR A 273 14.34 12.86 -2.49
C THR A 273 13.91 11.72 -1.56
N GLY A 274 12.78 11.08 -1.84
CA GLY A 274 12.14 10.10 -0.96
C GLY A 274 11.29 10.72 0.15
N ALA A 275 11.37 12.03 0.37
CA ALA A 275 10.68 12.69 1.49
C ALA A 275 9.16 12.57 1.37
N ALA A 276 8.50 12.13 2.44
CA ALA A 276 7.06 12.03 2.50
C ALA A 276 6.44 13.25 3.20
N LYS A 277 5.24 13.66 2.71
CA LYS A 277 4.43 14.72 3.30
C LYS A 277 3.06 14.16 3.65
N THR A 278 2.68 14.23 4.93
CA THR A 278 1.36 13.79 5.40
C THR A 278 0.26 14.71 4.87
N LEU A 279 -0.82 14.09 4.36
CA LEU A 279 -2.05 14.75 3.94
C LEU A 279 -3.20 14.50 4.93
N GLY A 280 -3.09 13.48 5.78
CA GLY A 280 -4.08 13.11 6.79
C GLY A 280 -4.13 11.60 7.01
N SER A 281 -5.20 11.15 7.65
CA SER A 281 -5.49 9.73 7.86
C SER A 281 -6.62 9.29 6.93
N ILE A 282 -6.52 8.09 6.36
CA ILE A 282 -7.60 7.52 5.55
C ILE A 282 -8.77 7.17 6.48
N GLY A 283 -9.97 7.63 6.12
CA GLY A 283 -11.21 7.32 6.84
C GLY A 283 -11.61 5.84 6.75
N GLY A 284 -12.78 5.51 7.29
CA GLY A 284 -13.31 4.13 7.24
C GLY A 284 -12.92 3.27 8.44
N GLY A 285 -12.00 3.70 9.31
CA GLY A 285 -11.69 3.04 10.59
C GLY A 285 -10.98 1.69 10.49
N GLU A 286 -10.45 1.33 9.32
CA GLU A 286 -9.75 0.08 9.06
C GLU A 286 -8.41 0.32 8.38
N ARG A 287 -7.47 -0.61 8.60
CA ARG A 287 -6.19 -0.59 7.89
C ARG A 287 -6.40 -0.83 6.39
N VAL A 288 -5.79 0.03 5.59
CA VAL A 288 -5.70 -0.13 4.13
C VAL A 288 -4.57 -1.09 3.78
N VAL A 289 -4.81 -1.98 2.83
CA VAL A 289 -3.86 -2.99 2.33
C VAL A 289 -3.56 -2.85 0.84
N GLY A 290 -4.29 -2.00 0.13
CA GLY A 290 -4.08 -1.67 -1.28
C GLY A 290 -4.65 -0.29 -1.59
N ILE A 291 -3.96 0.49 -2.44
CA ILE A 291 -4.46 1.75 -3.01
C ILE A 291 -4.27 1.74 -4.51
N ALA A 292 -5.11 2.49 -5.23
CA ALA A 292 -4.91 2.83 -6.63
C ALA A 292 -5.47 4.22 -6.91
N LEU A 293 -4.82 4.97 -7.79
CA LEU A 293 -5.24 6.31 -8.23
C LEU A 293 -6.01 6.18 -9.55
N GLU A 294 -7.21 6.78 -9.60
CA GLU A 294 -7.98 6.80 -10.86
C GLU A 294 -7.12 7.41 -11.99
N PRO A 295 -7.09 6.78 -13.19
CA PRO A 295 -6.30 7.24 -14.35
C PRO A 295 -6.61 8.63 -14.84
#